data_e3d01fb70d2626eeb83f626bf0bf5a47
#
_entry.id   e3d01fb70d2626eeb83f626bf0bf5a47
#
_cell.length_a   1.000
_cell.length_b   1.000
_cell.length_c   1.000
_cell.angle_alpha   90.00
_cell.angle_beta   90.00
_cell.angle_gamma   90.00
#
_symmetry.space_group_name_H-M   'P 1'
#
loop_
_entity.id
_entity.type
_entity.pdbx_description
1 polymer ?
#
loop_
_entity_poly.entity_id
_entity_poly.type
_entity_poly.pdbx_seq_one_letter_code
_entity_poly.pdbx_strand_id
1 'polypeptide(L)'
;IQVYVSKVNDDRHGPQIFVSRTAPELLKRLFEREVPEIKDGTVLIENIAREAGDRAKVAVYSNDPNVDPVGTCVGPRGSRVQAIVNELDGENMDIVEYVKDPAQFIANALNPAEVLDVIFNEPEAPVTEEQPEENSTDDSVTETSDTSTEPESTEEEPVVTTEERSCTVVVPDSQLSLAIGKRGQNARLAARLTKYKIDIKPASEMEDNNDTLEEETDASED
;
A
#
# COMPACT_ATOMS: atom_id res chain seq x y z
N ILE A 1 -2.62 -8.07 27.46
CA ILE A 1 -2.99 -7.71 26.08
C ILE A 1 -2.66 -6.24 25.81
N GLN A 2 -1.93 -5.96 24.75
CA GLN A 2 -1.58 -4.59 24.36
C GLN A 2 -2.57 -4.07 23.33
N VAL A 3 -2.92 -2.80 23.47
CA VAL A 3 -3.86 -2.11 22.58
C VAL A 3 -3.29 -0.75 22.20
N TYR A 4 -3.65 -0.28 21.02
CA TYR A 4 -3.37 1.08 20.58
C TYR A 4 -4.56 1.99 20.96
N VAL A 5 -4.26 3.12 21.60
CA VAL A 5 -5.28 4.14 21.90
C VAL A 5 -5.47 4.99 20.65
N SER A 6 -6.57 4.78 19.93
CA SER A 6 -6.85 5.47 18.67
C SER A 6 -7.42 6.87 18.86
N LYS A 7 -8.22 7.05 19.93
CA LYS A 7 -8.86 8.34 20.22
C LYS A 7 -9.18 8.46 21.70
N VAL A 8 -9.05 9.67 22.23
CA VAL A 8 -9.53 10.05 23.56
C VAL A 8 -10.48 11.23 23.37
N ASN A 9 -11.75 11.06 23.73
CA ASN A 9 -12.73 12.13 23.78
C ASN A 9 -12.95 12.52 25.25
N ASP A 10 -12.94 13.82 25.51
CA ASP A 10 -13.34 14.35 26.82
C ASP A 10 -14.82 14.74 26.75
N ASP A 11 -15.65 13.95 27.41
CA ASP A 11 -17.09 14.17 27.44
C ASP A 11 -17.53 14.58 28.85
N ARG A 12 -18.72 15.19 29.00
CA ARG A 12 -19.30 15.63 30.27
C ARG A 12 -19.44 14.49 31.31
N HIS A 13 -19.42 13.25 30.87
CA HIS A 13 -19.49 12.03 31.68
C HIS A 13 -18.13 11.41 32.00
N GLY A 14 -17.01 12.06 31.59
CA GLY A 14 -15.64 11.61 31.76
C GLY A 14 -14.98 11.20 30.44
N PRO A 15 -13.64 10.95 30.44
CA PRO A 15 -12.91 10.62 29.23
C PRO A 15 -13.34 9.27 28.66
N GLN A 16 -13.68 9.26 27.39
CA GLN A 16 -13.93 8.05 26.59
C GLN A 16 -12.66 7.67 25.84
N ILE A 17 -12.16 6.47 26.08
CA ILE A 17 -10.94 5.97 25.46
C ILE A 17 -11.28 4.90 24.42
N PHE A 18 -10.97 5.16 23.18
CA PHE A 18 -11.13 4.20 22.08
C PHE A 18 -9.81 3.45 21.86
N VAL A 19 -9.88 2.15 21.81
CA VAL A 19 -8.71 1.27 21.64
C VAL A 19 -8.88 0.38 20.42
N SER A 20 -7.75 0.04 19.76
CA SER A 20 -7.74 -0.81 18.60
C SER A 20 -6.61 -1.84 18.69
N ARG A 21 -6.86 -3.06 18.21
CA ARG A 21 -5.84 -4.07 17.95
C ARG A 21 -5.58 -4.26 16.45
N THR A 22 -6.41 -3.68 15.61
CA THR A 22 -6.29 -3.80 14.15
C THR A 22 -5.53 -2.64 13.49
N ALA A 23 -5.32 -1.55 14.22
CA ALA A 23 -4.62 -0.38 13.73
C ALA A 23 -3.14 -0.71 13.38
N PRO A 24 -2.62 -0.24 12.24
CA PRO A 24 -1.21 -0.45 11.85
C PRO A 24 -0.23 0.22 12.84
N GLU A 25 -0.65 1.27 13.52
CA GLU A 25 0.14 1.98 14.53
C GLU A 25 0.47 1.07 15.74
N LEU A 26 -0.40 0.10 16.08
CA LEU A 26 -0.10 -0.88 17.10
C LEU A 26 1.17 -1.66 16.72
N LEU A 27 1.26 -2.10 15.48
CA LEU A 27 2.41 -2.85 14.98
C LEU A 27 3.69 -2.01 15.04
N LYS A 28 3.63 -0.74 14.64
CA LYS A 28 4.75 0.20 14.76
C LYS A 28 5.26 0.29 16.21
N ARG A 29 4.34 0.43 17.18
CA ARG A 29 4.72 0.49 18.61
C ARG A 29 5.30 -0.83 19.15
N LEU A 30 4.84 -1.96 18.64
CA LEU A 30 5.42 -3.25 19.00
C LEU A 30 6.86 -3.37 18.48
N PHE A 31 7.13 -2.94 17.25
CA PHE A 31 8.49 -2.88 16.72
C PHE A 31 9.39 -1.93 17.51
N GLU A 32 8.94 -0.74 17.87
CA GLU A 32 9.69 0.21 18.71
C GLU A 32 10.06 -0.37 20.08
N ARG A 33 9.26 -1.29 20.60
CA ARG A 33 9.52 -1.97 21.89
C ARG A 33 10.54 -3.09 21.76
N GLU A 34 10.43 -3.92 20.70
CA GLU A 34 11.24 -5.12 20.53
C GLU A 34 12.56 -4.85 19.81
N VAL A 35 12.66 -3.74 19.05
CA VAL A 35 13.81 -3.36 18.22
C VAL A 35 14.37 -2.02 18.68
N PRO A 36 15.42 -2.01 19.51
CA PRO A 36 16.03 -0.77 20.00
C PRO A 36 16.46 0.17 18.89
N GLU A 37 16.93 -0.35 17.75
CA GLU A 37 17.40 0.40 16.59
C GLU A 37 16.27 1.17 15.88
N ILE A 38 15.01 0.73 16.05
CA ILE A 38 13.84 1.51 15.60
C ILE A 38 13.54 2.63 16.59
N LYS A 39 13.68 2.34 17.88
CA LYS A 39 13.42 3.33 18.93
C LYS A 39 14.42 4.49 18.90
N ASP A 40 15.69 4.24 18.59
CA ASP A 40 16.74 5.26 18.49
C ASP A 40 16.79 5.95 17.10
N GLY A 41 16.02 5.45 16.11
CA GLY A 41 15.92 6.02 14.78
C GLY A 41 17.02 5.60 13.80
N THR A 42 17.86 4.62 14.15
CA THR A 42 18.83 4.03 13.22
C THR A 42 18.14 3.26 12.10
N VAL A 43 17.13 2.44 12.47
CA VAL A 43 16.24 1.77 11.55
C VAL A 43 14.86 2.45 11.57
N LEU A 44 14.26 2.62 10.41
CA LEU A 44 12.98 3.29 10.27
C LEU A 44 11.97 2.39 9.56
N ILE A 45 10.71 2.51 9.95
CA ILE A 45 9.58 1.87 9.27
C ILE A 45 9.01 2.88 8.28
N GLU A 46 9.11 2.59 6.99
CA GLU A 46 8.56 3.43 5.91
C GLU A 46 7.05 3.26 5.79
N ASN A 47 6.60 2.01 5.68
CA ASN A 47 5.18 1.72 5.49
C ASN A 47 4.82 0.36 6.08
N ILE A 48 3.53 0.19 6.39
CA ILE A 48 2.96 -1.05 6.90
C ILE A 48 1.69 -1.37 6.12
N ALA A 49 1.64 -2.56 5.52
CA ALA A 49 0.43 -3.13 4.97
C ALA A 49 0.00 -4.32 5.85
N ARG A 50 -1.22 -4.26 6.40
CA ARG A 50 -1.68 -5.20 7.41
C ARG A 50 -3.08 -5.72 7.12
N GLU A 51 -3.25 -7.03 7.23
CA GLU A 51 -4.53 -7.71 7.38
C GLU A 51 -4.55 -8.31 8.79
N ALA A 52 -5.11 -7.55 9.72
CA ALA A 52 -5.04 -7.84 11.14
C ALA A 52 -5.56 -9.24 11.48
N GLY A 53 -4.78 -9.98 12.25
CA GLY A 53 -5.06 -11.36 12.64
C GLY A 53 -4.66 -12.42 11.61
N ASP A 54 -4.12 -12.03 10.44
CA ASP A 54 -3.68 -12.97 9.40
C ASP A 54 -2.22 -12.69 8.99
N ARG A 55 -1.95 -11.56 8.32
CA ARG A 55 -0.61 -11.27 7.81
C ARG A 55 -0.35 -9.76 7.71
N ALA A 56 0.91 -9.37 7.94
CA ALA A 56 1.38 -8.03 7.71
C ALA A 56 2.71 -8.01 6.95
N LYS A 57 2.90 -6.98 6.11
CA LYS A 57 4.19 -6.64 5.50
C LYS A 57 4.66 -5.29 6.05
N VAL A 58 5.92 -5.22 6.45
CA VAL A 58 6.53 -4.03 7.06
C VAL A 58 7.76 -3.64 6.26
N ALA A 59 7.72 -2.48 5.62
CA ALA A 59 8.84 -1.93 4.88
C ALA A 59 9.75 -1.15 5.82
N VAL A 60 11.03 -1.53 5.87
CA VAL A 60 12.04 -0.93 6.74
C VAL A 60 13.27 -0.50 5.97
N TYR A 61 13.94 0.55 6.44
CA TYR A 61 15.23 0.98 5.91
C TYR A 61 16.14 1.45 7.03
N SER A 62 17.44 1.56 6.76
CA SER A 62 18.41 2.06 7.71
C SER A 62 18.99 3.40 7.27
N ASN A 63 19.18 4.30 8.25
CA ASN A 63 19.95 5.53 8.05
C ASN A 63 21.47 5.28 8.12
N ASP A 64 21.90 4.15 8.70
CA ASP A 64 23.29 3.73 8.77
C ASP A 64 23.54 2.60 7.75
N PRO A 65 24.44 2.80 6.76
CA PRO A 65 24.71 1.78 5.73
C PRO A 65 25.35 0.49 6.28
N ASN A 66 25.85 0.50 7.51
CA ASN A 66 26.43 -0.67 8.16
C ASN A 66 25.39 -1.52 8.91
N VAL A 67 24.15 -1.06 9.00
CA VAL A 67 23.07 -1.75 9.70
C VAL A 67 22.09 -2.33 8.70
N ASP A 68 21.99 -3.67 8.68
CA ASP A 68 20.96 -4.39 7.92
C ASP A 68 19.59 -4.17 8.61
N PRO A 69 18.66 -3.45 7.96
CA PRO A 69 17.37 -3.14 8.57
C PRO A 69 16.48 -4.37 8.74
N VAL A 70 16.52 -5.31 7.79
CA VAL A 70 15.70 -6.51 7.82
C VAL A 70 16.20 -7.45 8.90
N GLY A 71 17.50 -7.78 8.91
CA GLY A 71 18.11 -8.64 9.90
C GLY A 71 17.95 -8.09 11.31
N THR A 72 18.04 -6.77 11.49
CA THR A 72 17.85 -6.10 12.77
C THR A 72 16.42 -6.27 13.29
N CYS A 73 15.41 -6.10 12.44
CA CYS A 73 14.00 -6.29 12.82
C CYS A 73 13.64 -7.75 13.07
N VAL A 74 14.20 -8.68 12.30
CA VAL A 74 14.01 -10.13 12.51
C VAL A 74 14.65 -10.58 13.82
N GLY A 75 15.86 -10.08 14.10
CA GLY A 75 16.63 -10.41 15.29
C GLY A 75 17.27 -11.81 15.25
N PRO A 76 18.11 -12.14 16.23
CA PRO A 76 18.79 -13.43 16.28
C PRO A 76 17.80 -14.61 16.24
N ARG A 77 17.90 -15.45 15.21
CA ARG A 77 17.00 -16.61 15.00
C ARG A 77 15.52 -16.23 14.95
N GLY A 78 15.19 -15.01 14.52
CA GLY A 78 13.81 -14.54 14.44
C GLY A 78 13.19 -14.15 15.79
N SER A 79 13.98 -13.99 16.84
CA SER A 79 13.45 -13.79 18.20
C SER A 79 12.62 -12.52 18.36
N ARG A 80 13.01 -11.42 17.70
CA ARG A 80 12.32 -10.13 17.81
C ARG A 80 10.98 -10.17 17.07
N VAL A 81 10.98 -10.61 15.81
CA VAL A 81 9.75 -10.74 15.04
C VAL A 81 8.79 -11.76 15.65
N GLN A 82 9.31 -12.87 16.20
CA GLN A 82 8.50 -13.88 16.87
C GLN A 82 7.81 -13.36 18.14
N ALA A 83 8.47 -12.47 18.89
CA ALA A 83 7.84 -11.82 20.05
C ALA A 83 6.62 -10.97 19.63
N ILE A 84 6.72 -10.28 18.50
CA ILE A 84 5.61 -9.49 17.93
C ILE A 84 4.50 -10.41 17.42
N VAL A 85 4.83 -11.46 16.69
CA VAL A 85 3.88 -12.47 16.19
C VAL A 85 3.09 -13.09 17.35
N ASN A 86 3.77 -13.44 18.45
CA ASN A 86 3.13 -14.00 19.64
C ASN A 86 2.20 -12.99 20.33
N GLU A 87 2.55 -11.70 20.40
CA GLU A 87 1.68 -10.66 20.96
C GLU A 87 0.42 -10.45 20.10
N LEU A 88 0.50 -10.70 18.80
CA LEU A 88 -0.60 -10.57 17.83
C LEU A 88 -1.32 -11.89 17.53
N ASP A 89 -1.25 -12.85 18.46
CA ASP A 89 -1.96 -14.15 18.39
C ASP A 89 -1.64 -14.96 17.11
N GLY A 90 -0.40 -14.86 16.61
CA GLY A 90 0.07 -15.64 15.46
C GLY A 90 -0.07 -14.94 14.10
N GLU A 91 -0.29 -13.63 14.08
CA GLU A 91 -0.28 -12.85 12.83
C GLU A 91 1.09 -12.95 12.13
N ASN A 92 1.10 -13.47 10.90
CA ASN A 92 2.34 -13.66 10.14
C ASN A 92 2.97 -12.31 9.75
N MET A 93 4.30 -12.25 9.77
CA MET A 93 5.03 -11.00 9.56
C MET A 93 6.12 -11.14 8.50
N ASP A 94 6.02 -10.35 7.43
CA ASP A 94 7.05 -10.25 6.41
C ASP A 94 7.77 -8.90 6.56
N ILE A 95 9.06 -8.94 6.84
CA ILE A 95 9.91 -7.75 6.87
C ILE A 95 10.51 -7.56 5.48
N VAL A 96 10.32 -6.38 4.90
CA VAL A 96 10.71 -6.03 3.53
C VAL A 96 11.67 -4.87 3.58
N GLU A 97 12.79 -4.96 2.86
CA GLU A 97 13.70 -3.84 2.71
C GLU A 97 13.08 -2.78 1.79
N TYR A 98 12.96 -1.56 2.30
CA TYR A 98 12.60 -0.41 1.50
C TYR A 98 13.82 0.15 0.77
N VAL A 99 13.69 0.34 -0.52
CA VAL A 99 14.67 1.02 -1.37
C VAL A 99 14.00 2.12 -2.17
N LYS A 100 14.77 3.15 -2.56
CA LYS A 100 14.22 4.31 -3.30
C LYS A 100 13.82 3.96 -4.74
N ASP A 101 14.44 2.94 -5.32
CA ASP A 101 14.07 2.42 -6.63
C ASP A 101 12.71 1.71 -6.54
N PRO A 102 11.67 2.20 -7.24
CA PRO A 102 10.34 1.61 -7.16
C PRO A 102 10.28 0.17 -7.68
N ALA A 103 11.03 -0.16 -8.74
CA ALA A 103 11.03 -1.51 -9.31
C ALA A 103 11.58 -2.52 -8.30
N GLN A 104 12.72 -2.20 -7.71
CA GLN A 104 13.34 -3.05 -6.69
C GLN A 104 12.47 -3.14 -5.43
N PHE A 105 11.82 -2.05 -5.00
CA PHE A 105 10.93 -2.08 -3.84
C PHE A 105 9.69 -2.95 -4.08
N ILE A 106 9.11 -2.91 -5.28
CA ILE A 106 7.98 -3.79 -5.67
C ILE A 106 8.42 -5.25 -5.67
N ALA A 107 9.60 -5.54 -6.24
CA ALA A 107 10.17 -6.89 -6.23
C ALA A 107 10.38 -7.39 -4.79
N ASN A 108 10.96 -6.59 -3.90
CA ASN A 108 11.15 -6.92 -2.49
C ASN A 108 9.80 -7.15 -1.79
N ALA A 109 8.78 -6.35 -2.10
CA ALA A 109 7.45 -6.45 -1.48
C ALA A 109 6.71 -7.74 -1.87
N LEU A 110 7.02 -8.34 -3.02
CA LEU A 110 6.43 -9.61 -3.47
C LEU A 110 7.09 -10.85 -2.87
N ASN A 111 8.20 -10.68 -2.10
CA ASN A 111 8.79 -11.80 -1.38
C ASN A 111 7.70 -12.66 -0.68
N PRO A 112 7.82 -14.02 -0.71
CA PRO A 112 8.97 -14.81 -1.11
C PRO A 112 9.03 -15.20 -2.61
N ALA A 113 8.16 -14.64 -3.47
CA ALA A 113 8.23 -14.91 -4.90
C ALA A 113 9.41 -14.15 -5.55
N GLU A 114 10.04 -14.80 -6.52
CA GLU A 114 11.06 -14.17 -7.35
C GLU A 114 10.39 -13.35 -8.45
N VAL A 115 10.91 -12.16 -8.70
CA VAL A 115 10.44 -11.23 -9.74
C VAL A 115 11.53 -11.15 -10.81
N LEU A 116 11.14 -11.32 -12.07
CA LEU A 116 12.03 -11.22 -13.22
C LEU A 116 12.14 -9.78 -13.71
N ASP A 117 10.99 -9.10 -13.83
CA ASP A 117 10.94 -7.74 -14.35
C ASP A 117 9.75 -6.97 -13.75
N VAL A 118 9.85 -5.63 -13.75
CA VAL A 118 8.79 -4.71 -13.30
C VAL A 118 8.61 -3.61 -14.34
N ILE A 119 7.52 -3.64 -15.06
CA ILE A 119 7.18 -2.72 -16.14
C ILE A 119 6.17 -1.69 -15.58
N PHE A 120 6.55 -0.42 -15.56
CA PHE A 120 5.65 0.65 -15.15
C PHE A 120 4.73 1.00 -16.32
N ASN A 121 3.43 0.99 -16.04
CA ASN A 121 2.46 1.46 -17.02
C ASN A 121 2.41 2.99 -16.95
N GLU A 122 2.39 3.65 -18.11
CA GLU A 122 2.13 5.08 -18.15
C GLU A 122 0.74 5.36 -17.56
N PRO A 123 0.58 6.45 -16.77
CA PRO A 123 -0.74 6.79 -16.26
C PRO A 123 -1.70 7.00 -17.45
N GLU A 124 -2.79 6.24 -17.47
CA GLU A 124 -3.87 6.49 -18.41
C GLU A 124 -4.34 7.94 -18.24
N ALA A 125 -4.22 8.74 -19.31
CA ALA A 125 -4.73 10.10 -19.28
C ALA A 125 -6.21 10.08 -18.89
N PRO A 126 -6.68 10.99 -18.01
CA PRO A 126 -8.07 11.00 -17.58
C PRO A 126 -8.98 11.09 -18.81
N VAL A 127 -9.81 10.07 -19.00
CA VAL A 127 -10.85 10.09 -20.03
C VAL A 127 -11.85 11.16 -19.59
N THR A 128 -11.76 12.32 -20.17
CA THR A 128 -12.75 13.39 -20.00
C THR A 128 -14.03 12.89 -20.67
N GLU A 129 -14.95 12.32 -19.92
CA GLU A 129 -16.32 12.12 -20.40
C GLU A 129 -16.93 13.51 -20.57
N GLU A 130 -16.96 13.99 -21.81
CA GLU A 130 -17.76 15.15 -22.21
C GLU A 130 -19.23 14.80 -21.99
N GLN A 131 -19.81 15.29 -20.90
CA GLN A 131 -21.27 15.32 -20.77
C GLN A 131 -21.82 16.39 -21.72
N PRO A 132 -22.80 16.08 -22.56
CA PRO A 132 -23.43 17.08 -23.39
C PRO A 132 -24.22 18.05 -22.51
N GLU A 133 -23.88 19.35 -22.61
CA GLU A 133 -24.66 20.44 -22.04
C GLU A 133 -26.04 20.50 -22.70
N GLU A 134 -27.08 20.09 -21.99
CA GLU A 134 -28.44 20.48 -22.34
C GLU A 134 -28.72 21.88 -21.79
N ASN A 135 -28.74 22.83 -22.71
CA ASN A 135 -29.23 24.18 -22.56
C ASN A 135 -30.75 24.16 -22.37
N SER A 136 -31.26 24.59 -21.24
CA SER A 136 -32.62 25.11 -21.16
C SER A 136 -32.68 26.33 -20.26
N THR A 137 -32.79 27.46 -20.92
CA THR A 137 -33.27 28.73 -20.41
C THR A 137 -34.71 28.57 -19.92
N ASP A 138 -35.06 29.01 -18.71
CA ASP A 138 -36.23 29.86 -18.55
C ASP A 138 -36.21 30.65 -17.21
N ASP A 139 -36.74 31.81 -17.35
CA ASP A 139 -36.86 33.02 -16.55
C ASP A 139 -37.90 32.85 -15.41
N SER A 140 -37.69 33.39 -14.23
CA SER A 140 -38.60 34.31 -13.50
C SER A 140 -38.31 34.47 -12.03
N VAL A 141 -38.02 35.67 -11.68
CA VAL A 141 -38.25 36.58 -10.53
C VAL A 141 -39.19 36.04 -9.39
N THR A 142 -38.81 36.11 -8.12
CA THR A 142 -39.24 37.03 -7.05
C THR A 142 -38.87 36.59 -5.63
N GLU A 143 -38.19 37.51 -4.96
CA GLU A 143 -38.27 38.03 -3.58
C GLU A 143 -38.47 37.17 -2.33
N THR A 144 -37.51 37.44 -1.41
CA THR A 144 -37.55 37.70 0.04
C THR A 144 -37.91 36.60 1.02
N SER A 145 -36.97 36.28 1.90
CA SER A 145 -36.92 36.72 3.28
C SER A 145 -35.84 36.03 4.12
N ASP A 146 -35.17 36.84 4.91
CA ASP A 146 -34.31 36.64 6.05
C ASP A 146 -34.48 35.32 6.85
N THR A 147 -33.37 34.63 7.10
CA THR A 147 -33.02 34.12 8.43
C THR A 147 -31.58 33.68 8.47
N SER A 148 -30.79 34.30 9.31
CA SER A 148 -29.42 34.04 9.72
C SER A 148 -29.21 32.60 10.20
N THR A 149 -28.30 31.88 9.61
CA THR A 149 -27.63 30.74 10.22
C THR A 149 -26.18 30.74 9.76
N GLU A 150 -25.25 30.69 10.69
CA GLU A 150 -23.82 30.74 10.54
C GLU A 150 -23.34 29.64 9.61
N PRO A 151 -22.27 29.87 8.80
CA PRO A 151 -21.69 28.84 7.98
C PRO A 151 -20.80 27.92 8.83
N GLU A 152 -21.25 26.70 8.97
CA GLU A 152 -20.43 25.58 9.38
C GLU A 152 -19.33 25.39 8.33
N SER A 153 -18.10 25.73 8.71
CA SER A 153 -16.93 25.55 7.87
C SER A 153 -16.65 24.06 7.68
N THR A 154 -17.18 23.51 6.61
CA THR A 154 -16.70 22.24 6.08
C THR A 154 -15.34 22.51 5.47
N GLU A 155 -14.27 22.17 6.18
CA GLU A 155 -12.94 22.06 5.60
C GLU A 155 -13.02 20.93 4.55
N GLU A 156 -13.17 21.30 3.29
CA GLU A 156 -12.94 20.42 2.17
C GLU A 156 -11.44 20.08 2.18
N GLU A 157 -11.10 18.91 2.69
CA GLU A 157 -9.77 18.35 2.43
C GLU A 157 -9.57 18.29 0.91
N PRO A 158 -8.42 18.76 0.37
CA PRO A 158 -8.18 18.69 -1.05
C PRO A 158 -8.22 17.20 -1.46
N VAL A 159 -9.14 16.87 -2.35
CA VAL A 159 -9.17 15.59 -3.06
C VAL A 159 -7.87 15.54 -3.87
N VAL A 160 -6.83 15.01 -3.26
CA VAL A 160 -5.61 14.63 -3.98
C VAL A 160 -6.03 13.48 -4.87
N THR A 161 -6.28 13.77 -6.13
CA THR A 161 -6.35 12.74 -7.17
C THR A 161 -4.98 12.09 -7.21
N THR A 162 -4.81 11.03 -6.44
CA THR A 162 -3.64 10.14 -6.53
C THR A 162 -3.76 9.51 -7.92
N GLU A 163 -2.93 9.98 -8.86
CA GLU A 163 -2.69 9.25 -10.10
C GLU A 163 -2.39 7.81 -9.70
N GLU A 164 -3.27 6.89 -10.08
CA GLU A 164 -3.11 5.47 -9.74
C GLU A 164 -1.89 4.94 -10.50
N ARG A 165 -0.75 4.94 -9.82
CA ARG A 165 0.48 4.36 -10.36
C ARG A 165 0.29 2.87 -10.50
N SER A 166 0.37 2.35 -11.73
CA SER A 166 0.25 0.93 -12.01
C SER A 166 1.53 0.34 -12.58
N CYS A 167 1.74 -0.93 -12.32
CA CYS A 167 2.87 -1.68 -12.86
C CYS A 167 2.46 -3.13 -13.15
N THR A 168 3.09 -3.70 -14.16
CA THR A 168 3.03 -5.13 -14.48
C THR A 168 4.31 -5.78 -13.99
N VAL A 169 4.16 -6.82 -13.18
CA VAL A 169 5.28 -7.58 -12.62
C VAL A 169 5.35 -8.95 -13.28
N VAL A 170 6.49 -9.25 -13.88
CA VAL A 170 6.74 -10.52 -14.54
C VAL A 170 7.43 -11.48 -13.56
N VAL A 171 6.85 -12.66 -13.42
CA VAL A 171 7.38 -13.72 -12.56
C VAL A 171 7.55 -15.01 -13.33
N PRO A 172 8.48 -15.91 -12.90
CA PRO A 172 8.54 -17.26 -13.45
C PRO A 172 7.18 -17.97 -13.29
N ASP A 173 6.76 -18.77 -14.26
CA ASP A 173 5.46 -19.49 -14.23
C ASP A 173 5.29 -20.33 -12.96
N SER A 174 6.37 -20.94 -12.50
CA SER A 174 6.39 -21.70 -11.24
C SER A 174 6.16 -20.86 -9.98
N GLN A 175 6.40 -19.55 -10.06
CA GLN A 175 6.30 -18.61 -8.93
C GLN A 175 4.98 -17.82 -8.93
N LEU A 176 4.18 -17.91 -9.99
CA LEU A 176 2.94 -17.14 -10.15
C LEU A 176 1.99 -17.29 -8.94
N SER A 177 1.72 -18.54 -8.55
CA SER A 177 0.85 -18.82 -7.41
C SER A 177 1.40 -18.27 -6.09
N LEU A 178 2.72 -18.25 -5.93
CA LEU A 178 3.39 -17.71 -4.75
C LEU A 178 3.35 -16.18 -4.72
N ALA A 179 3.57 -15.55 -5.87
CA ALA A 179 3.50 -14.10 -6.04
C ALA A 179 2.10 -13.56 -5.73
N ILE A 180 1.07 -14.22 -6.24
CA ILE A 180 -0.35 -13.88 -5.95
C ILE A 180 -0.66 -14.19 -4.48
N GLY A 181 -0.25 -15.35 -3.99
CA GLY A 181 -0.54 -15.85 -2.65
C GLY A 181 -1.98 -16.34 -2.49
N LYS A 182 -2.27 -16.88 -1.30
CA LYS A 182 -3.62 -17.38 -0.97
C LYS A 182 -4.65 -16.27 -1.07
N ARG A 183 -5.65 -16.43 -1.95
CA ARG A 183 -6.71 -15.44 -2.21
C ARG A 183 -6.18 -14.06 -2.61
N GLY A 184 -5.03 -14.00 -3.26
CA GLY A 184 -4.41 -12.74 -3.67
C GLY A 184 -3.81 -11.92 -2.52
N GLN A 185 -3.56 -12.52 -1.36
CA GLN A 185 -3.11 -11.82 -0.15
C GLN A 185 -1.72 -11.22 -0.33
N ASN A 186 -0.77 -11.97 -0.91
CA ASN A 186 0.59 -11.47 -1.09
C ASN A 186 0.62 -10.26 -2.03
N ALA A 187 -0.04 -10.36 -3.20
CA ALA A 187 -0.17 -9.26 -4.16
C ALA A 187 -0.87 -8.04 -3.56
N ARG A 188 -2.00 -8.25 -2.84
CA ARG A 188 -2.76 -7.16 -2.22
C ARG A 188 -1.97 -6.44 -1.11
N LEU A 189 -1.23 -7.17 -0.27
CA LEU A 189 -0.38 -6.57 0.75
C LEU A 189 0.80 -5.83 0.11
N ALA A 190 1.42 -6.38 -0.95
CA ALA A 190 2.48 -5.70 -1.69
C ALA A 190 1.98 -4.40 -2.33
N ALA A 191 0.81 -4.42 -2.97
CA ALA A 191 0.20 -3.23 -3.57
C ALA A 191 -0.07 -2.13 -2.53
N ARG A 192 -0.62 -2.48 -1.37
CA ARG A 192 -0.83 -1.52 -0.26
C ARG A 192 0.48 -0.99 0.32
N LEU A 193 1.51 -1.84 0.40
CA LEU A 193 2.82 -1.47 0.94
C LEU A 193 3.53 -0.48 0.04
N THR A 194 3.53 -0.74 -1.26
CA THR A 194 4.25 0.05 -2.28
C THR A 194 3.44 1.24 -2.80
N LYS A 195 2.11 1.23 -2.61
CA LYS A 195 1.15 2.20 -3.18
C LYS A 195 1.09 2.17 -4.72
N TYR A 196 1.38 1.00 -5.31
CA TYR A 196 1.22 0.71 -6.73
C TYR A 196 0.10 -0.30 -6.92
N LYS A 197 -0.68 -0.15 -7.98
CA LYS A 197 -1.55 -1.21 -8.50
C LYS A 197 -0.68 -2.21 -9.23
N ILE A 198 -0.57 -3.42 -8.69
CA ILE A 198 0.33 -4.46 -9.20
C ILE A 198 -0.49 -5.48 -9.98
N ASP A 199 -0.16 -5.64 -11.26
CA ASP A 199 -0.63 -6.74 -12.11
C ASP A 199 0.49 -7.77 -12.24
N ILE A 200 0.21 -9.05 -11.95
CA ILE A 200 1.24 -10.10 -11.93
C ILE A 200 0.99 -11.03 -13.12
N LYS A 201 2.00 -11.15 -13.99
CA LYS A 201 1.96 -12.00 -15.18
C LYS A 201 3.07 -13.04 -15.17
N PRO A 202 2.81 -14.26 -15.70
CA PRO A 202 3.85 -15.24 -15.91
C PRO A 202 4.73 -14.85 -17.10
N ALA A 203 5.99 -15.29 -17.10
CA ALA A 203 6.94 -15.00 -18.19
C ALA A 203 6.44 -15.49 -19.55
N SER A 204 5.76 -16.64 -19.60
CA SER A 204 5.18 -17.20 -20.83
C SER A 204 4.18 -16.27 -21.52
N GLU A 205 3.35 -15.52 -20.78
CA GLU A 205 2.40 -14.57 -21.38
C GLU A 205 3.08 -13.35 -22.02
N MET A 206 4.29 -13.01 -21.59
CA MET A 206 5.02 -11.87 -22.15
C MET A 206 5.76 -12.23 -23.43
N GLU A 207 6.20 -13.48 -23.59
CA GLU A 207 6.82 -13.98 -24.80
C GLU A 207 5.79 -14.09 -25.94
N ASP A 208 4.59 -14.58 -25.67
CA ASP A 208 3.52 -14.71 -26.68
C ASP A 208 3.06 -13.36 -27.25
N ASN A 209 3.11 -12.28 -26.47
CA ASN A 209 2.74 -10.95 -26.95
C ASN A 209 3.82 -10.29 -27.82
N ASN A 210 5.08 -10.71 -27.70
CA ASN A 210 6.18 -10.14 -28.49
C ASN A 210 6.24 -10.80 -29.89
N ASP A 211 5.95 -12.09 -29.99
CA ASP A 211 5.90 -12.82 -31.27
C ASP A 211 4.74 -12.32 -32.17
N THR A 212 3.62 -11.89 -31.59
CA THR A 212 2.48 -11.38 -32.36
C THR A 212 2.73 -10.00 -32.97
N LEU A 213 3.62 -9.20 -32.39
CA LEU A 213 3.97 -7.88 -32.94
C LEU A 213 5.03 -7.94 -34.04
N GLU A 214 5.86 -8.97 -34.09
CA GLU A 214 6.84 -9.16 -35.16
C GLU A 214 6.18 -9.72 -36.44
N GLU A 215 5.11 -10.51 -36.37
CA GLU A 215 4.37 -11.00 -37.56
C GLU A 215 3.53 -9.93 -38.25
N GLU A 216 3.07 -8.87 -37.58
CA GLU A 216 2.27 -7.78 -38.18
C GLU A 216 3.14 -6.75 -38.94
N THR A 217 4.43 -6.66 -38.65
CA THR A 217 5.33 -5.71 -39.33
C THR A 217 5.91 -6.23 -40.64
N ASP A 218 5.95 -7.55 -40.84
CA ASP A 218 6.51 -8.18 -42.07
C ASP A 218 5.45 -8.34 -43.19
N ALA A 219 4.17 -8.09 -42.90
CA ALA A 219 3.08 -8.20 -43.88
C ALA A 219 2.75 -6.89 -44.63
N SER A 220 3.50 -5.79 -44.41
CA SER A 220 3.26 -4.50 -45.03
C SER A 220 4.30 -4.01 -46.07
N GLU A 221 5.28 -4.87 -46.44
CA GLU A 221 6.23 -4.61 -47.51
C GLU A 221 6.12 -5.65 -48.65
N ASP A 222 5.02 -5.64 -49.41
CA ASP A 222 4.97 -6.23 -50.74
C ASP A 222 3.99 -5.51 -51.68
#